data_4a326599bf8cb3de8e649c3ef5d22821
#
_entry.id   4a326599bf8cb3de8e649c3ef5d22821
#
_cell.length_a   1.000
_cell.length_b   1.000
_cell.length_c   1.000
_cell.angle_alpha   90.00
_cell.angle_beta   90.00
_cell.angle_gamma   90.00
#
_symmetry.space_group_name_H-M   'P 1'
#
loop_
_entity.id
_entity.type
_entity.pdbx_description
1 polymer ?
#
loop_
_entity_poly.entity_id
_entity_poly.type
_entity_poly.pdbx_seq_one_letter_code
_entity_poly.pdbx_strand_id
1 'polypeptide(L)'
;MMSRTEQVELTILCSIYKEDQLLLQNRIKDDWKGYTFPGGHVEPGESFVDAAVREMREETGLEIKNPRLCGIKQFPIENGRYIVLLFKTDQFSGKLVSSEEGKMKWFSRDDLYKIQLAENFMELLQVFDDDNLTEFQYIENEDEWKVVMK
;
A
#
# COMPACT_ATOMS: atom_id res chain seq x y z
N MET A 1 12.83 32.95 6.36
CA MET A 1 12.32 32.37 5.10
C MET A 1 11.93 30.93 5.35
N MET A 2 10.73 30.57 4.99
CA MET A 2 10.26 29.18 5.15
C MET A 2 10.89 28.31 4.06
N SER A 3 11.41 27.17 4.45
CA SER A 3 11.88 26.18 3.51
C SER A 3 10.72 25.60 2.73
N ARG A 4 10.94 25.34 1.44
CA ARG A 4 9.97 24.63 0.58
C ARG A 4 10.19 23.12 0.59
N THR A 5 11.21 22.67 1.30
CA THR A 5 11.46 21.25 1.45
C THR A 5 10.91 20.74 2.77
N GLU A 6 10.56 19.49 2.80
CA GLU A 6 10.17 18.81 4.03
C GLU A 6 10.74 17.41 4.02
N GLN A 7 10.87 16.83 5.22
CA GLN A 7 11.30 15.44 5.33
C GLN A 7 10.12 14.53 5.07
N VAL A 8 10.34 13.49 4.26
CA VAL A 8 9.33 12.50 3.99
C VAL A 8 9.94 11.11 4.07
N GLU A 9 9.15 10.19 4.55
CA GLU A 9 9.44 8.76 4.43
C GLU A 9 8.59 8.26 3.26
N LEU A 10 9.25 7.78 2.21
CA LEU A 10 8.60 7.49 0.94
C LEU A 10 8.50 5.99 0.73
N THR A 11 7.27 5.52 0.54
CA THR A 11 6.97 4.10 0.42
C THR A 11 6.02 3.86 -0.74
N ILE A 12 5.83 2.59 -1.08
CA ILE A 12 4.81 2.15 -2.02
C ILE A 12 3.96 1.03 -1.41
N LEU A 13 2.75 0.92 -1.86
CA LEU A 13 1.92 -0.28 -1.76
C LEU A 13 1.51 -0.67 -3.16
N CYS A 14 1.36 -1.97 -3.40
CA CYS A 14 0.93 -2.44 -4.70
C CYS A 14 -0.20 -3.45 -4.56
N SER A 15 -1.33 -3.17 -5.21
CA SER A 15 -2.41 -4.12 -5.36
C SER A 15 -2.15 -4.96 -6.59
N ILE A 16 -1.73 -6.21 -6.38
CA ILE A 16 -1.67 -7.21 -7.43
C ILE A 16 -3.01 -7.93 -7.42
N TYR A 17 -3.70 -7.91 -8.54
CA TYR A 17 -5.05 -8.49 -8.59
C TYR A 17 -5.23 -9.36 -9.82
N LYS A 18 -6.17 -10.27 -9.72
CA LYS A 18 -6.56 -11.15 -10.82
C LYS A 18 -8.07 -11.35 -10.73
N GLU A 19 -8.80 -10.76 -11.71
CA GLU A 19 -10.25 -10.75 -11.68
C GLU A 19 -10.73 -10.11 -10.37
N ASP A 20 -11.51 -10.83 -9.54
CA ASP A 20 -12.00 -10.33 -8.25
C ASP A 20 -11.09 -10.67 -7.08
N GLN A 21 -9.90 -11.23 -7.33
CA GLN A 21 -8.98 -11.63 -6.27
C GLN A 21 -7.90 -10.58 -6.04
N LEU A 22 -7.61 -10.35 -4.78
CA LEU A 22 -6.56 -9.44 -4.32
C LEU A 22 -5.48 -10.23 -3.60
N LEU A 23 -4.22 -9.89 -3.86
CA LEU A 23 -3.09 -10.44 -3.12
C LEU A 23 -2.83 -9.57 -1.89
N LEU A 24 -2.95 -10.15 -0.71
CA LEU A 24 -2.77 -9.44 0.54
C LEU A 24 -1.73 -10.13 1.41
N GLN A 25 -1.07 -9.34 2.24
CA GLN A 25 -0.08 -9.77 3.20
C GLN A 25 -0.63 -9.64 4.62
N ASN A 26 -0.49 -10.69 5.41
CA ASN A 26 -0.84 -10.63 6.82
C ASN A 26 0.34 -10.04 7.60
N ARG A 27 0.22 -8.79 8.00
CA ARG A 27 1.26 -8.11 8.78
C ARG A 27 1.19 -8.56 10.23
N ILE A 28 2.30 -9.09 10.73
CA ILE A 28 2.36 -9.68 12.07
C ILE A 28 3.31 -8.96 13.02
N LYS A 29 4.15 -8.06 12.51
CA LYS A 29 5.23 -7.44 13.30
C LYS A 29 5.00 -6.00 13.74
N ASP A 30 3.99 -5.32 13.21
CA ASP A 30 3.77 -3.90 13.46
C ASP A 30 2.50 -3.67 14.27
N ASP A 31 2.32 -2.43 14.70
CA ASP A 31 1.08 -1.97 15.31
C ASP A 31 -0.12 -2.06 14.35
N TRP A 32 0.16 -2.26 13.07
CA TRP A 32 -0.83 -2.37 11.99
C TRP A 32 -1.09 -3.83 11.64
N LYS A 33 -1.63 -4.58 12.59
CA LYS A 33 -1.92 -5.99 12.37
C LYS A 33 -3.09 -6.17 11.41
N GLY A 34 -3.04 -7.28 10.66
CA GLY A 34 -4.09 -7.66 9.73
C GLY A 34 -3.60 -7.69 8.31
N TYR A 35 -4.50 -8.11 7.42
CA TYR A 35 -4.20 -8.20 6.00
C TYR A 35 -4.26 -6.83 5.35
N THR A 36 -3.26 -6.54 4.53
CA THR A 36 -3.18 -5.32 3.73
C THR A 36 -2.39 -5.61 2.46
N PHE A 37 -2.25 -4.60 1.59
CA PHE A 37 -1.43 -4.75 0.40
C PHE A 37 0.04 -4.86 0.76
N PRO A 38 0.81 -5.67 0.02
CA PRO A 38 2.27 -5.68 0.19
C PRO A 38 2.90 -4.38 -0.30
N GLY A 39 4.05 -4.05 0.25
CA GLY A 39 4.79 -2.85 -0.13
C GLY A 39 6.09 -2.72 0.61
N GLY A 40 6.69 -1.54 0.53
CA GLY A 40 7.95 -1.26 1.18
C GLY A 40 8.48 0.12 0.83
N HIS A 41 9.70 0.40 1.25
CA HIS A 41 10.32 1.71 1.08
C HIS A 41 10.90 1.89 -0.32
N VAL A 42 10.78 3.11 -0.83
CA VAL A 42 11.53 3.56 -2.01
C VAL A 42 12.94 3.92 -1.54
N GLU A 43 13.95 3.37 -2.20
CA GLU A 43 15.33 3.70 -1.88
C GLU A 43 15.69 5.09 -2.42
N PRO A 44 16.65 5.80 -1.78
CA PRO A 44 17.07 7.11 -2.27
C PRO A 44 17.49 7.05 -3.74
N GLY A 45 16.89 7.92 -4.56
CA GLY A 45 17.20 7.97 -5.98
C GLY A 45 16.55 6.92 -6.85
N GLU A 46 15.83 6.00 -6.26
CA GLU A 46 15.16 4.93 -7.01
C GLU A 46 13.92 5.43 -7.72
N SER A 47 13.67 4.95 -8.94
CA SER A 47 12.41 5.16 -9.63
C SER A 47 11.26 4.56 -8.82
N PHE A 48 10.14 5.24 -8.76
CA PHE A 48 8.97 4.75 -8.00
C PHE A 48 8.40 3.48 -8.61
N VAL A 49 8.37 3.39 -9.92
CA VAL A 49 7.93 2.18 -10.62
C VAL A 49 8.89 1.02 -10.35
N ASP A 50 10.21 1.31 -10.42
CA ASP A 50 11.22 0.30 -10.11
C ASP A 50 11.12 -0.18 -8.68
N ALA A 51 10.81 0.72 -7.74
CA ALA A 51 10.59 0.35 -6.34
C ALA A 51 9.41 -0.61 -6.20
N ALA A 52 8.30 -0.34 -6.88
CA ALA A 52 7.14 -1.23 -6.86
C ALA A 52 7.50 -2.61 -7.41
N VAL A 53 8.20 -2.66 -8.53
CA VAL A 53 8.63 -3.94 -9.14
C VAL A 53 9.56 -4.70 -8.20
N ARG A 54 10.54 -4.02 -7.64
CA ARG A 54 11.52 -4.64 -6.71
C ARG A 54 10.84 -5.15 -5.44
N GLU A 55 10.01 -4.31 -4.80
CA GLU A 55 9.33 -4.71 -3.56
C GLU A 55 8.40 -5.90 -3.79
N MET A 56 7.69 -5.94 -4.90
CA MET A 56 6.81 -7.08 -5.18
C MET A 56 7.61 -8.35 -5.40
N ARG A 57 8.76 -8.26 -6.08
CA ARG A 57 9.65 -9.41 -6.21
C ARG A 57 10.14 -9.91 -4.86
N GLU A 58 10.60 -8.99 -4.00
CA GLU A 58 11.13 -9.34 -2.68
C GLU A 58 10.06 -9.88 -1.74
N GLU A 59 8.89 -9.25 -1.73
CA GLU A 59 7.83 -9.59 -0.77
C GLU A 59 6.95 -10.75 -1.23
N THR A 60 6.73 -10.88 -2.54
CA THR A 60 5.76 -11.85 -3.06
C THR A 60 6.38 -12.91 -3.97
N GLY A 61 7.58 -12.68 -4.49
CA GLY A 61 8.19 -13.57 -5.50
C GLY A 61 7.64 -13.34 -6.90
N LEU A 62 6.69 -12.43 -7.07
CA LEU A 62 6.08 -12.19 -8.38
C LEU A 62 6.80 -11.06 -9.12
N GLU A 63 6.94 -11.24 -10.43
CA GLU A 63 7.41 -10.21 -11.35
C GLU A 63 6.21 -9.48 -11.92
N ILE A 64 6.03 -8.23 -11.51
CA ILE A 64 4.91 -7.43 -12.00
C ILE A 64 5.32 -6.61 -13.22
N LYS A 65 4.34 -6.28 -14.05
CA LYS A 65 4.52 -5.42 -15.23
C LYS A 65 3.49 -4.31 -15.20
N ASN A 66 3.90 -3.15 -15.71
CA ASN A 66 3.03 -2.00 -15.93
C ASN A 66 2.22 -1.59 -14.70
N PRO A 67 2.85 -1.43 -13.52
CA PRO A 67 2.12 -0.93 -12.38
C PRO A 67 1.64 0.49 -12.65
N ARG A 68 0.39 0.77 -12.31
CA ARG A 68 -0.23 2.08 -12.52
C ARG A 68 -0.43 2.76 -11.19
N LEU A 69 -0.03 4.02 -11.13
CA LEU A 69 -0.29 4.85 -9.95
C LEU A 69 -1.77 5.19 -9.91
N CYS A 70 -2.45 4.82 -8.84
CA CYS A 70 -3.89 5.06 -8.70
C CYS A 70 -4.24 6.00 -7.55
N GLY A 71 -3.28 6.40 -6.74
CA GLY A 71 -3.53 7.34 -5.66
C GLY A 71 -2.35 7.44 -4.71
N ILE A 72 -2.55 8.24 -3.68
CA ILE A 72 -1.52 8.50 -2.67
C ILE A 72 -2.17 8.42 -1.29
N LYS A 73 -1.49 7.77 -0.36
CA LYS A 73 -1.83 7.83 1.06
C LYS A 73 -0.76 8.63 1.77
N GLN A 74 -1.18 9.50 2.68
CA GLN A 74 -0.21 10.26 3.45
C GLN A 74 -0.72 10.51 4.87
N PHE A 75 0.23 10.69 5.78
CA PHE A 75 -0.08 11.07 7.16
C PHE A 75 1.15 11.72 7.79
N PRO A 76 0.94 12.57 8.83
CA PRO A 76 2.05 13.21 9.49
C PRO A 76 2.83 12.21 10.35
N ILE A 77 4.14 12.41 10.39
CA ILE A 77 5.05 11.73 11.32
C ILE A 77 5.87 12.79 12.02
N GLU A 78 6.66 12.39 13.00
CA GLU A 78 7.54 13.33 13.68
C GLU A 78 8.48 13.98 12.67
N ASN A 79 8.46 15.30 12.59
CA ASN A 79 9.30 16.12 11.71
C ASN A 79 9.04 15.97 10.20
N GLY A 80 7.91 15.41 9.78
CA GLY A 80 7.66 15.27 8.35
C GLY A 80 6.37 14.55 8.02
N ARG A 81 6.38 13.90 6.87
CA ARG A 81 5.24 13.11 6.41
C ARG A 81 5.68 11.72 5.95
N TYR A 82 4.76 10.78 6.13
CA TYR A 82 4.86 9.45 5.54
C TYR A 82 4.00 9.44 4.28
N ILE A 83 4.61 9.15 3.15
CA ILE A 83 3.93 9.17 1.86
C ILE A 83 3.95 7.76 1.27
N VAL A 84 2.78 7.27 0.88
CA VAL A 84 2.62 5.96 0.28
C VAL A 84 2.07 6.15 -1.13
N LEU A 85 2.84 5.72 -2.13
CA LEU A 85 2.38 5.70 -3.51
C LEU A 85 1.60 4.41 -3.73
N LEU A 86 0.38 4.52 -4.23
CA LEU A 86 -0.52 3.38 -4.39
C LEU A 86 -0.51 2.93 -5.86
N PHE A 87 0.08 1.76 -6.09
CA PHE A 87 0.16 1.16 -7.42
C PHE A 87 -0.77 -0.05 -7.53
N LYS A 88 -1.22 -0.34 -8.74
CA LYS A 88 -1.96 -1.57 -9.00
C LYS A 88 -1.58 -2.16 -10.35
N THR A 89 -1.65 -3.48 -10.46
CA THR A 89 -1.43 -4.20 -11.72
C THR A 89 -2.10 -5.57 -11.67
N ASP A 90 -2.58 -6.02 -12.83
CA ASP A 90 -3.04 -7.40 -13.02
C ASP A 90 -2.09 -8.21 -13.91
N GLN A 91 -0.92 -7.63 -14.21
CA GLN A 91 0.09 -8.28 -15.07
C GLN A 91 1.24 -8.76 -14.22
N PHE A 92 1.34 -10.06 -14.06
CA PHE A 92 2.39 -10.65 -13.24
C PHE A 92 2.69 -12.06 -13.68
N SER A 93 3.86 -12.55 -13.28
CA SER A 93 4.32 -13.92 -13.52
C SER A 93 5.15 -14.37 -12.33
N GLY A 94 5.52 -15.64 -12.34
CA GLY A 94 6.36 -16.20 -11.29
C GLY A 94 5.54 -16.98 -10.26
N LYS A 95 6.22 -17.36 -9.19
CA LYS A 95 5.64 -18.19 -8.14
C LYS A 95 5.52 -17.38 -6.84
N LEU A 96 4.33 -17.38 -6.28
CA LEU A 96 4.07 -16.71 -5.01
C LEU A 96 4.86 -17.35 -3.89
N VAL A 97 5.60 -16.54 -3.13
CA VAL A 97 6.27 -16.92 -1.90
C VAL A 97 5.90 -15.91 -0.82
N SER A 98 6.07 -16.32 0.44
CA SER A 98 5.88 -15.39 1.56
C SER A 98 7.25 -14.91 2.04
N SER A 99 7.28 -13.66 2.54
CA SER A 99 8.48 -13.09 3.12
C SER A 99 8.46 -13.22 4.64
N GLU A 100 9.55 -12.77 5.29
CA GLU A 100 9.64 -12.72 6.74
C GLU A 100 8.65 -11.71 7.34
N GLU A 101 8.17 -10.76 6.55
CA GLU A 101 7.26 -9.72 7.01
C GLU A 101 5.81 -10.19 7.11
N GLY A 102 5.49 -11.35 6.53
CA GLY A 102 4.17 -11.92 6.65
C GLY A 102 3.80 -12.85 5.51
N LYS A 103 2.72 -13.58 5.68
CA LYS A 103 2.23 -14.53 4.70
C LYS A 103 1.43 -13.81 3.61
N MET A 104 1.69 -14.20 2.36
CA MET A 104 0.93 -13.73 1.20
C MET A 104 -0.18 -14.69 0.87
N LYS A 105 -1.37 -14.18 0.61
CA LYS A 105 -2.50 -15.02 0.26
C LYS A 105 -3.45 -14.26 -0.68
N TRP A 106 -4.03 -15.01 -1.63
CA TRP A 106 -5.09 -14.51 -2.49
C TRP A 106 -6.43 -14.58 -1.79
N PHE A 107 -7.20 -13.49 -1.89
CA PHE A 107 -8.55 -13.44 -1.35
C PHE A 107 -9.52 -12.96 -2.42
N SER A 108 -10.68 -13.61 -2.51
CA SER A 108 -11.79 -13.05 -3.24
C SER A 108 -12.30 -11.80 -2.50
N ARG A 109 -12.69 -10.77 -3.24
CA ARG A 109 -13.28 -9.58 -2.65
C ARG A 109 -14.48 -9.91 -1.76
N ASP A 110 -15.24 -10.93 -2.12
CA ASP A 110 -16.41 -11.35 -1.35
C ASP A 110 -16.02 -11.97 0.01
N ASP A 111 -14.79 -12.37 0.18
CA ASP A 111 -14.30 -13.00 1.42
C ASP A 111 -13.57 -12.04 2.36
N LEU A 112 -13.43 -10.77 2.00
CA LEU A 112 -12.69 -9.81 2.82
C LEU A 112 -13.32 -9.63 4.21
N TYR A 113 -14.63 -9.76 4.33
CA TYR A 113 -15.30 -9.64 5.62
C TYR A 113 -14.99 -10.80 6.58
N LYS A 114 -14.41 -11.89 6.07
CA LYS A 114 -14.11 -13.09 6.87
C LYS A 114 -12.74 -13.04 7.54
N ILE A 115 -11.92 -12.06 7.22
CA ILE A 115 -10.54 -11.97 7.70
C ILE A 115 -10.32 -10.69 8.47
N GLN A 116 -9.27 -10.68 9.29
CA GLN A 116 -8.87 -9.46 9.97
C GLN A 116 -8.10 -8.60 8.97
N LEU A 117 -8.70 -7.48 8.60
CA LEU A 117 -8.06 -6.49 7.73
C LEU A 117 -7.32 -5.46 8.59
N ALA A 118 -6.26 -4.88 8.03
CA ALA A 118 -5.58 -3.75 8.65
C ALA A 118 -6.58 -2.59 8.80
N GLU A 119 -6.35 -1.74 9.78
CA GLU A 119 -7.24 -0.61 10.07
C GLU A 119 -7.42 0.26 8.82
N ASN A 120 -8.67 0.59 8.52
CA ASN A 120 -9.08 1.41 7.38
C ASN A 120 -8.70 0.83 6.01
N PHE A 121 -8.52 -0.49 5.94
CA PHE A 121 -8.22 -1.13 4.65
C PHE A 121 -9.34 -0.89 3.62
N MET A 122 -10.61 -0.96 4.02
CA MET A 122 -11.71 -0.81 3.08
C MET A 122 -11.77 0.61 2.50
N GLU A 123 -11.45 1.62 3.29
CA GLU A 123 -11.34 3.00 2.80
C GLU A 123 -10.17 3.14 1.84
N LEU A 124 -9.04 2.51 2.16
CA LEU A 124 -7.89 2.50 1.26
C LEU A 124 -8.23 1.82 -0.07
N LEU A 125 -8.93 0.69 -0.01
CA LEU A 125 -9.36 -0.04 -1.21
C LEU A 125 -10.23 0.84 -2.11
N GLN A 126 -11.06 1.71 -1.55
CA GLN A 126 -11.87 2.63 -2.34
C GLN A 126 -11.02 3.54 -3.22
N VAL A 127 -9.86 4.00 -2.71
CA VAL A 127 -8.96 4.84 -3.51
C VAL A 127 -8.40 4.03 -4.69
N PHE A 128 -8.08 2.76 -4.49
CA PHE A 128 -7.64 1.90 -5.58
C PHE A 128 -8.73 1.67 -6.63
N ASP A 129 -9.99 1.61 -6.21
CA ASP A 129 -11.10 1.20 -7.08
C ASP A 129 -11.83 2.37 -7.75
N ASP A 130 -11.86 3.54 -7.12
CA ASP A 130 -12.66 4.68 -7.57
C ASP A 130 -11.78 5.70 -8.28
N ASP A 131 -11.96 5.84 -9.59
CA ASP A 131 -11.18 6.78 -10.40
C ASP A 131 -11.43 8.25 -10.02
N ASN A 132 -12.46 8.53 -9.26
CA ASN A 132 -12.74 9.88 -8.75
C ASN A 132 -12.02 10.19 -7.44
N LEU A 133 -11.37 9.20 -6.84
CA LEU A 133 -10.57 9.38 -5.64
C LEU A 133 -9.10 9.33 -5.99
N THR A 134 -8.33 10.20 -5.37
CA THR A 134 -6.89 10.34 -5.62
C THR A 134 -6.08 10.14 -4.35
N GLU A 135 -6.66 10.51 -3.20
CA GLU A 135 -5.88 10.60 -1.97
C GLU A 135 -6.61 10.01 -0.78
N PHE A 136 -5.84 9.32 0.04
CA PHE A 136 -6.24 8.86 1.37
C PHE A 136 -5.35 9.60 2.36
N GLN A 137 -5.95 10.41 3.21
CA GLN A 137 -5.20 11.21 4.18
C GLN A 137 -5.64 10.87 5.59
N TYR A 138 -4.68 10.56 6.47
CA TYR A 138 -4.94 10.57 7.90
C TYR A 138 -4.68 11.96 8.44
N ILE A 139 -5.66 12.49 9.14
CA ILE A 139 -5.54 13.75 9.85
C ILE A 139 -5.64 13.47 11.34
N GLU A 140 -4.68 13.99 12.10
CA GLU A 140 -4.74 13.92 13.54
C GLU A 140 -5.64 15.03 14.07
N ASN A 141 -6.66 14.66 14.82
CA ASN A 141 -7.63 15.60 15.39
C ASN A 141 -7.94 15.18 16.83
N GLU A 142 -7.52 16.01 17.80
CA GLU A 142 -7.78 15.80 19.24
C GLU A 142 -7.44 14.36 19.69
N ASP A 143 -6.22 13.91 19.40
CA ASP A 143 -5.69 12.58 19.74
C ASP A 143 -6.34 11.41 18.97
N GLU A 144 -7.19 11.72 17.98
CA GLU A 144 -7.76 10.69 17.11
C GLU A 144 -7.28 10.87 15.68
N TRP A 145 -7.12 9.76 14.98
CA TRP A 145 -6.82 9.76 13.56
C TRP A 145 -8.12 9.68 12.78
N LYS A 146 -8.28 10.62 11.86
CA LYS A 146 -9.45 10.66 10.99
C LYS A 146 -9.03 10.44 9.54
N VAL A 147 -9.77 9.59 8.84
CA VAL A 147 -9.55 9.35 7.40
C VAL A 147 -10.32 10.38 6.60
N VAL A 148 -9.63 11.00 5.65
CA VAL A 148 -10.25 11.88 4.66
C VAL A 148 -9.85 11.37 3.29
N MET A 149 -10.83 11.14 2.42
CA MET A 149 -10.59 10.72 1.05
C MET A 149 -10.97 11.84 0.09
N LYS A 150 -10.12 12.07 -0.90
CA LYS A 150 -10.32 13.13 -1.88
C LYS A 150 -10.06 12.65 -3.29
#